data_6877df09f3511ef00b3e4e9d94f1d1dc
#
_entry.id   6877df09f3511ef00b3e4e9d94f1d1dc
#
_cell.length_a   1.000
_cell.length_b   1.000
_cell.length_c   1.000
_cell.angle_alpha   90.00
_cell.angle_beta   90.00
_cell.angle_gamma   90.00
#
_symmetry.space_group_name_H-M   'P 1'
#
loop_
_entity.id
_entity.type
_entity.pdbx_description
1 polymer ?
#
loop_
_entity_poly.entity_id
_entity_poly.type
_entity_poly.pdbx_seq_one_letter_code
_entity_poly.pdbx_strand_id
1 'polypeptide(L)'
;RDKLVTGVQTCALPIYFDALNHFPSDVNFQTFLLDSQNKVLAIGNPVHNKKVRDLYLQIIAGQQTGVATSSQTKVVLDKKLDEMGDFDWKIPQTATFSLRNLGDHLLIIEDINASCGCTSVTYSKEPVPSGKSADIQVTYRAEHPEHFEKTITVYCNTPTSPIRLKIRGNAIDEEY
;
A
#
# COMPACT_ATOMS: atom_id res chain seq x y z
N ARG A 1 -28.53 -35.82 7.97
CA ARG A 1 -28.67 -34.99 6.75
C ARG A 1 -27.67 -33.86 6.89
N ASP A 2 -26.51 -34.09 6.28
CA ASP A 2 -25.36 -33.18 6.32
C ASP A 2 -25.69 -31.96 5.48
N LYS A 3 -25.76 -30.82 6.13
CA LYS A 3 -25.65 -29.53 5.45
C LYS A 3 -24.17 -29.21 5.30
N LEU A 4 -23.55 -29.70 4.25
CA LEU A 4 -22.33 -29.12 3.74
C LEU A 4 -22.66 -27.67 3.29
N VAL A 5 -22.38 -26.73 4.15
CA VAL A 5 -22.32 -25.32 3.75
C VAL A 5 -20.95 -25.13 3.12
N THR A 6 -20.81 -25.52 1.88
CA THR A 6 -19.70 -25.07 1.05
C THR A 6 -19.98 -23.61 0.69
N GLY A 7 -19.40 -22.70 1.45
CA GLY A 7 -19.42 -21.26 1.14
C GLY A 7 -18.55 -20.91 -0.08
N VAL A 8 -18.54 -21.74 -1.11
CA VAL A 8 -17.99 -21.37 -2.42
C VAL A 8 -19.12 -20.76 -3.22
N GLN A 9 -19.36 -19.50 -3.02
CA GLN A 9 -20.24 -18.73 -3.87
C GLN A 9 -19.47 -18.39 -5.14
N THR A 10 -19.65 -19.22 -6.19
CA THR A 10 -19.30 -18.83 -7.55
C THR A 10 -20.34 -17.81 -7.99
N CYS A 11 -20.09 -16.56 -7.70
CA CYS A 11 -20.91 -15.46 -8.21
C CYS A 11 -20.58 -15.28 -9.69
N ALA A 12 -21.41 -15.84 -10.57
CA ALA A 12 -21.52 -15.34 -11.93
C ALA A 12 -22.22 -13.98 -11.84
N LEU A 13 -21.45 -12.92 -11.59
CA LEU A 13 -21.98 -11.56 -11.56
C LEU A 13 -22.35 -11.13 -12.97
N PRO A 14 -23.53 -10.51 -13.18
CA PRO A 14 -23.86 -9.92 -14.46
C PRO A 14 -22.83 -8.88 -14.88
N ILE A 15 -22.60 -8.77 -16.18
CA ILE A 15 -21.60 -7.92 -16.86
C ILE A 15 -21.56 -6.46 -16.36
N TYR A 16 -22.62 -5.98 -15.74
CA TYR A 16 -22.71 -4.63 -15.18
C TYR A 16 -21.85 -4.38 -13.94
N PHE A 17 -21.36 -5.40 -13.24
CA PHE A 17 -20.55 -5.25 -12.04
C PHE A 17 -19.05 -5.08 -12.33
N ASP A 18 -18.57 -5.49 -13.49
CA ASP A 18 -17.18 -5.32 -13.89
C ASP A 18 -16.78 -3.85 -14.00
N ALA A 19 -17.68 -3.01 -14.49
CA ALA A 19 -17.45 -1.58 -14.63
C ALA A 19 -17.36 -0.83 -13.28
N LEU A 20 -17.99 -1.38 -12.23
CA LEU A 20 -18.05 -0.76 -10.91
C LEU A 20 -16.96 -1.26 -9.95
N ASN A 21 -16.50 -2.49 -10.12
CA ASN A 21 -15.61 -3.15 -9.16
C ASN A 21 -14.18 -3.36 -9.66
N HIS A 22 -13.88 -3.04 -10.92
CA HIS A 22 -12.55 -3.18 -11.52
C HIS A 22 -11.89 -4.54 -11.24
N PHE A 23 -12.67 -5.63 -11.36
CA PHE A 23 -12.11 -6.96 -11.17
C PHE A 23 -10.98 -7.23 -12.17
N PRO A 24 -9.91 -7.94 -11.74
CA PRO A 24 -8.85 -8.31 -12.64
C PRO A 24 -9.38 -9.07 -13.85
N SER A 25 -8.91 -8.73 -15.04
CA SER A 25 -9.25 -9.46 -16.28
C SER A 25 -8.65 -10.86 -16.34
N ASP A 26 -7.62 -11.13 -15.51
CA ASP A 26 -7.00 -12.45 -15.38
C ASP A 26 -7.93 -13.40 -14.59
N VAL A 27 -8.39 -14.45 -15.24
CA VAL A 27 -9.26 -15.48 -14.65
C VAL A 27 -8.67 -16.17 -13.41
N ASN A 28 -7.35 -16.13 -13.24
CA ASN A 28 -6.69 -16.66 -12.06
C ASN A 28 -6.97 -15.85 -10.79
N PHE A 29 -7.38 -14.60 -10.95
CA PHE A 29 -7.68 -13.67 -9.84
C PHE A 29 -9.17 -13.35 -9.70
N GLN A 30 -10.06 -14.05 -10.43
CA GLN A 30 -11.51 -13.84 -10.38
C GLN A 30 -12.24 -14.73 -9.35
N THR A 31 -11.51 -15.53 -8.58
CA THR A 31 -12.08 -16.40 -7.55
C THR A 31 -11.64 -15.92 -6.18
N PHE A 32 -12.60 -15.73 -5.28
CA PHE A 32 -12.37 -15.19 -3.94
C PHE A 32 -12.90 -16.17 -2.89
N LEU A 33 -12.13 -16.39 -1.82
CA LEU A 33 -12.63 -17.00 -0.59
C LEU A 33 -13.06 -15.87 0.36
N LEU A 34 -14.32 -15.92 0.81
CA LEU A 34 -14.89 -14.91 1.70
C LEU A 34 -15.19 -15.53 3.08
N ASP A 35 -15.13 -14.71 4.12
CA ASP A 35 -15.65 -15.09 5.45
C ASP A 35 -17.17 -14.86 5.53
N SER A 36 -17.74 -15.14 6.72
CA SER A 36 -19.18 -14.95 6.99
C SER A 36 -19.66 -13.49 6.95
N GLN A 37 -18.72 -12.53 6.92
CA GLN A 37 -18.97 -11.09 6.82
C GLN A 37 -18.70 -10.55 5.41
N ASN A 38 -18.52 -11.43 4.41
CA ASN A 38 -18.16 -11.11 3.03
C ASN A 38 -16.78 -10.43 2.88
N LYS A 39 -15.89 -10.58 3.85
CA LYS A 39 -14.51 -10.11 3.74
C LYS A 39 -13.69 -11.14 2.96
N VAL A 40 -12.86 -10.66 2.04
CA VAL A 40 -11.97 -11.52 1.24
C VAL A 40 -10.86 -12.09 2.13
N LEU A 41 -10.79 -13.42 2.20
CA LEU A 41 -9.77 -14.18 2.93
C LEU A 41 -8.62 -14.61 2.02
N ALA A 42 -8.92 -14.97 0.78
CA ALA A 42 -7.90 -15.32 -0.21
C ALA A 42 -8.43 -15.09 -1.63
N ILE A 43 -7.50 -14.87 -2.56
CA ILE A 43 -7.77 -14.63 -3.99
C ILE A 43 -7.00 -15.67 -4.81
N GLY A 44 -7.63 -16.21 -5.84
CA GLY A 44 -7.03 -17.11 -6.79
C GLY A 44 -7.89 -18.33 -7.11
N ASN A 45 -7.63 -18.95 -8.25
CA ASN A 45 -8.43 -20.08 -8.72
C ASN A 45 -7.94 -21.41 -8.11
N PRO A 46 -8.70 -22.05 -7.18
CA PRO A 46 -8.29 -23.29 -6.52
C PRO A 46 -8.41 -24.53 -7.43
N VAL A 47 -9.10 -24.40 -8.57
CA VAL A 47 -9.29 -25.53 -9.51
C VAL A 47 -8.01 -25.74 -10.34
N HIS A 48 -7.40 -24.66 -10.78
CA HIS A 48 -6.24 -24.71 -11.68
C HIS A 48 -4.90 -24.56 -10.95
N ASN A 49 -4.92 -24.14 -9.68
CA ASN A 49 -3.69 -23.95 -8.90
C ASN A 49 -3.76 -24.74 -7.58
N LYS A 50 -2.94 -25.81 -7.52
CA LYS A 50 -2.88 -26.68 -6.33
C LYS A 50 -2.50 -25.91 -5.06
N LYS A 51 -1.56 -24.96 -5.13
CA LYS A 51 -1.15 -24.15 -3.97
C LYS A 51 -2.29 -23.28 -3.44
N VAL A 52 -3.08 -22.70 -4.34
CA VAL A 52 -4.27 -21.92 -3.98
C VAL A 52 -5.33 -22.82 -3.35
N ARG A 53 -5.53 -24.01 -3.88
CA ARG A 53 -6.47 -25.00 -3.32
C ARG A 53 -6.06 -25.42 -1.91
N ASP A 54 -4.79 -25.74 -1.73
CA ASP A 54 -4.26 -26.17 -0.43
C ASP A 54 -4.41 -25.03 0.60
N LEU A 55 -4.16 -23.78 0.20
CA LEU A 55 -4.39 -22.58 1.02
C LEU A 55 -5.88 -22.46 1.42
N TYR A 56 -6.80 -22.60 0.46
CA TYR A 56 -8.25 -22.53 0.75
C TYR A 56 -8.67 -23.60 1.75
N LEU A 57 -8.20 -24.84 1.56
CA LEU A 57 -8.52 -25.95 2.48
C LEU A 57 -7.96 -25.69 3.88
N GLN A 58 -6.78 -25.13 4.00
CA GLN A 58 -6.18 -24.78 5.29
C GLN A 58 -6.99 -23.68 6.01
N ILE A 59 -7.41 -22.63 5.28
CA ILE A 59 -8.26 -21.57 5.84
C ILE A 59 -9.63 -22.13 6.28
N ILE A 60 -10.26 -22.97 5.46
CA ILE A 60 -11.58 -23.57 5.76
C ILE A 60 -11.49 -24.54 6.94
N ALA A 61 -10.38 -25.29 7.07
CA ALA A 61 -10.14 -26.20 8.19
C ALA A 61 -9.82 -25.47 9.52
N GLY A 62 -9.83 -24.15 9.53
CA GLY A 62 -9.47 -23.36 10.71
C GLY A 62 -7.99 -23.48 11.10
N GLN A 63 -7.18 -24.14 10.27
CA GLN A 63 -5.75 -24.06 10.41
C GLN A 63 -5.39 -22.62 10.01
N GLN A 64 -5.00 -21.82 11.00
CA GLN A 64 -4.41 -20.52 10.75
C GLN A 64 -3.11 -20.76 9.95
N THR A 65 -3.27 -20.92 8.64
CA THR A 65 -2.16 -20.53 7.79
C THR A 65 -2.02 -19.05 8.06
N GLY A 66 -0.83 -18.65 8.45
CA GLY A 66 -0.52 -17.23 8.51
C GLY A 66 -0.72 -16.59 7.14
N VAL A 67 -1.98 -16.47 6.71
CA VAL A 67 -2.40 -15.26 6.01
C VAL A 67 -2.07 -14.23 7.04
N ALA A 68 -0.99 -13.53 6.80
CA ALA A 68 -0.63 -12.42 7.61
C ALA A 68 -1.88 -11.55 7.75
N THR A 69 -2.68 -11.79 8.80
CA THR A 69 -3.21 -10.68 9.54
C THR A 69 -1.97 -9.83 9.66
N SER A 70 -1.93 -8.76 8.89
CA SER A 70 -0.74 -7.92 8.82
C SER A 70 -0.37 -7.65 10.25
N SER A 71 0.58 -8.45 10.75
CA SER A 71 1.00 -8.36 12.13
C SER A 71 1.50 -6.95 12.23
N GLN A 72 0.74 -6.12 12.95
CA GLN A 72 1.06 -4.71 13.03
C GLN A 72 2.43 -4.58 13.64
N THR A 73 3.24 -3.72 13.06
CA THR A 73 4.55 -3.39 13.61
C THR A 73 4.57 -1.96 14.10
N LYS A 74 5.64 -1.57 14.77
CA LYS A 74 5.87 -0.20 15.24
C LYS A 74 6.92 0.45 14.38
N VAL A 75 6.69 1.70 13.98
CA VAL A 75 7.67 2.48 13.23
C VAL A 75 7.97 3.79 13.92
N VAL A 76 9.18 4.26 13.70
CA VAL A 76 9.58 5.62 13.99
C VAL A 76 10.04 6.30 12.71
N LEU A 77 9.69 7.55 12.57
CA LEU A 77 10.11 8.41 11.48
C LEU A 77 11.28 9.27 11.94
N ASP A 78 12.22 9.51 11.05
CA ASP A 78 13.28 10.52 11.26
C ASP A 78 12.68 11.92 11.33
N LYS A 79 11.74 12.22 10.44
CA LYS A 79 11.03 13.51 10.34
C LYS A 79 9.64 13.33 9.71
N LYS A 80 8.72 14.27 9.97
CA LYS A 80 7.40 14.32 9.32
C LYS A 80 7.27 15.46 8.32
N LEU A 81 8.17 16.42 8.38
CA LEU A 81 8.25 17.58 7.51
C LEU A 81 9.68 17.72 6.99
N ASP A 82 9.79 18.01 5.72
CA ASP A 82 11.03 18.42 5.08
C ASP A 82 10.89 19.85 4.55
N GLU A 83 11.80 20.72 5.00
CA GLU A 83 11.93 22.10 4.56
C GLU A 83 12.93 22.14 3.41
N MET A 84 12.44 22.19 2.17
CA MET A 84 13.32 22.22 0.99
C MET A 84 14.02 23.58 0.79
N GLY A 85 13.60 24.62 1.54
CA GLY A 85 14.15 25.95 1.41
C GLY A 85 13.77 26.65 0.09
N ASP A 86 14.63 27.58 -0.33
CA ASP A 86 14.49 28.30 -1.59
C ASP A 86 15.34 27.61 -2.67
N PHE A 87 14.79 27.42 -3.86
CA PHE A 87 15.47 26.79 -4.99
C PHE A 87 14.90 27.24 -6.33
N ASP A 88 15.69 27.13 -7.40
CA ASP A 88 15.25 27.43 -8.77
C ASP A 88 14.09 26.47 -9.15
N TRP A 89 12.92 27.03 -9.50
CA TRP A 89 11.74 26.26 -9.87
C TRP A 89 11.95 25.29 -11.04
N LYS A 90 12.94 25.55 -11.88
CA LYS A 90 13.33 24.68 -13.02
C LYS A 90 14.06 23.41 -12.59
N ILE A 91 14.57 23.37 -11.33
CA ILE A 91 15.36 22.26 -10.80
C ILE A 91 14.53 21.43 -9.83
N PRO A 92 14.22 20.14 -10.13
CA PRO A 92 13.52 19.29 -9.20
C PRO A 92 14.28 19.12 -7.89
N GLN A 93 13.56 19.14 -6.78
CA GLN A 93 14.12 18.92 -5.43
C GLN A 93 13.65 17.57 -4.87
N THR A 94 14.53 16.89 -4.13
CA THR A 94 14.22 15.60 -3.54
C THR A 94 14.45 15.61 -2.03
N ALA A 95 13.40 15.27 -1.28
CA ALA A 95 13.46 14.99 0.13
C ALA A 95 13.50 13.48 0.37
N THR A 96 14.20 13.05 1.42
CA THR A 96 14.19 11.65 1.86
C THR A 96 13.63 11.57 3.27
N PHE A 97 12.68 10.65 3.47
CA PHE A 97 12.13 10.28 4.77
C PHE A 97 12.51 8.84 5.06
N SER A 98 12.90 8.56 6.30
CA SER A 98 13.28 7.21 6.72
C SER A 98 12.29 6.66 7.75
N LEU A 99 11.68 5.50 7.43
CA LEU A 99 10.81 4.75 8.33
C LEU A 99 11.59 3.59 8.93
N ARG A 100 11.92 3.65 10.20
CA ARG A 100 12.59 2.57 10.91
C ARG A 100 11.58 1.66 11.57
N ASN A 101 11.68 0.36 11.30
CA ASN A 101 10.87 -0.66 11.93
C ASN A 101 11.43 -0.98 13.34
N LEU A 102 10.67 -0.65 14.37
CA LEU A 102 11.00 -0.94 15.78
C LEU A 102 10.19 -2.10 16.37
N GLY A 103 9.26 -2.65 15.61
CA GLY A 103 8.47 -3.80 16.06
C GLY A 103 9.11 -5.13 15.67
N ASP A 104 8.49 -6.23 16.13
CA ASP A 104 8.98 -7.59 15.93
C ASP A 104 8.53 -8.22 14.61
N HIS A 105 7.58 -7.57 13.92
CA HIS A 105 7.05 -8.03 12.65
C HIS A 105 7.62 -7.21 11.48
N LEU A 106 7.55 -7.77 10.27
CA LEU A 106 7.96 -7.06 9.06
C LEU A 106 7.09 -5.81 8.86
N LEU A 107 7.74 -4.67 8.54
CA LEU A 107 7.04 -3.49 8.06
C LEU A 107 6.74 -3.65 6.58
N ILE A 108 5.48 -3.50 6.22
CA ILE A 108 5.00 -3.56 4.84
C ILE A 108 4.43 -2.20 4.48
N ILE A 109 5.02 -1.54 3.50
CA ILE A 109 4.47 -0.33 2.90
C ILE A 109 3.54 -0.79 1.79
N GLU A 110 2.24 -0.58 1.99
CA GLU A 110 1.19 -1.04 1.08
C GLU A 110 1.05 -0.10 -0.11
N ASP A 111 1.02 1.21 0.17
CA ASP A 111 0.89 2.24 -0.85
C ASP A 111 1.40 3.60 -0.34
N ILE A 112 1.78 4.48 -1.27
CA ILE A 112 2.14 5.87 -0.96
C ILE A 112 1.49 6.79 -2.00
N ASN A 113 0.72 7.75 -1.52
CA ASN A 113 0.00 8.71 -2.35
C ASN A 113 0.49 10.14 -2.11
N ALA A 114 0.80 10.87 -3.18
CA ALA A 114 1.08 12.29 -3.13
C ALA A 114 -0.18 13.12 -3.42
N SER A 115 -0.27 14.32 -2.84
CA SER A 115 -1.43 15.20 -2.98
C SER A 115 -1.55 15.88 -4.35
N CYS A 116 -0.52 15.81 -5.20
CA CYS A 116 -0.52 16.40 -6.55
C CYS A 116 0.35 15.58 -7.53
N GLY A 117 0.11 15.74 -8.82
CA GLY A 117 0.93 15.19 -9.89
C GLY A 117 2.33 15.82 -10.02
N CYS A 118 2.55 16.96 -9.36
CA CYS A 118 3.84 17.66 -9.28
C CYS A 118 4.86 16.97 -8.34
N THR A 119 4.42 15.92 -7.65
CA THR A 119 5.25 15.19 -6.69
C THR A 119 5.31 13.71 -7.09
N SER A 120 6.50 13.18 -7.30
CA SER A 120 6.74 11.76 -7.51
C SER A 120 7.36 11.12 -6.27
N VAL A 121 7.02 9.85 -6.02
CA VAL A 121 7.51 9.11 -4.85
C VAL A 121 8.16 7.82 -5.31
N THR A 122 9.35 7.54 -4.77
CA THR A 122 10.09 6.30 -5.01
C THR A 122 10.42 5.64 -3.67
N TYR A 123 10.10 4.36 -3.53
CA TYR A 123 10.39 3.56 -2.34
C TYR A 123 10.52 2.07 -2.69
N SER A 124 11.15 1.29 -1.82
CA SER A 124 11.18 -0.17 -1.97
C SER A 124 9.85 -0.78 -1.50
N LYS A 125 9.34 -1.72 -2.29
CA LYS A 125 8.17 -2.54 -1.93
C LYS A 125 8.53 -3.78 -1.11
N GLU A 126 9.82 -3.99 -0.85
CA GLU A 126 10.27 -5.12 -0.06
C GLU A 126 9.89 -4.94 1.42
N PRO A 127 9.43 -6.00 2.10
CA PRO A 127 9.16 -5.98 3.53
C PRO A 127 10.43 -5.62 4.32
N VAL A 128 10.30 -4.71 5.29
CA VAL A 128 11.42 -4.20 6.08
C VAL A 128 11.52 -4.96 7.41
N PRO A 129 12.61 -5.71 7.65
CA PRO A 129 12.79 -6.45 8.88
C PRO A 129 12.89 -5.54 10.13
N SER A 130 12.67 -6.13 11.31
CA SER A 130 12.89 -5.47 12.61
C SER A 130 14.28 -4.84 12.69
N GLY A 131 14.36 -3.61 13.19
CA GLY A 131 15.58 -2.82 13.33
C GLY A 131 16.12 -2.18 12.04
N LYS A 132 15.53 -2.50 10.88
CA LYS A 132 15.92 -1.91 9.58
C LYS A 132 15.03 -0.72 9.23
N SER A 133 15.44 0.05 8.22
CA SER A 133 14.71 1.22 7.71
C SER A 133 14.33 1.06 6.25
N ALA A 134 13.23 1.70 5.87
CA ALA A 134 12.86 1.98 4.50
C ALA A 134 12.98 3.46 4.22
N ASP A 135 13.59 3.82 3.11
CA ASP A 135 13.69 5.20 2.65
C ASP A 135 12.63 5.49 1.60
N ILE A 136 11.96 6.62 1.77
CA ILE A 136 10.96 7.17 0.86
C ILE A 136 11.53 8.43 0.27
N GLN A 137 11.82 8.42 -1.03
CA GLN A 137 12.29 9.59 -1.77
C GLN A 137 11.10 10.29 -2.40
N VAL A 138 10.97 11.58 -2.11
CA VAL A 138 9.90 12.43 -2.58
C VAL A 138 10.51 13.52 -3.43
N THR A 139 10.27 13.49 -4.74
CA THR A 139 10.76 14.49 -5.68
C THR A 139 9.63 15.44 -6.06
N TYR A 140 9.83 16.71 -5.80
CA TYR A 140 8.94 17.80 -6.18
C TYR A 140 9.48 18.52 -7.41
N ARG A 141 8.59 18.81 -8.36
CA ARG A 141 8.87 19.59 -9.54
C ARG A 141 7.86 20.73 -9.63
N ALA A 142 8.32 21.98 -9.47
CA ALA A 142 7.48 23.14 -9.66
C ALA A 142 7.17 23.36 -11.16
N GLU A 143 6.00 23.91 -11.46
CA GLU A 143 5.61 24.32 -12.82
C GLU A 143 5.87 25.80 -13.06
N HIS A 144 5.97 26.58 -12.00
CA HIS A 144 6.27 28.01 -11.98
C HIS A 144 6.81 28.40 -10.58
N PRO A 145 7.36 29.61 -10.41
CA PRO A 145 7.70 30.12 -9.09
C PRO A 145 6.50 30.10 -8.16
N GLU A 146 6.59 29.39 -7.03
CA GLU A 146 5.51 29.28 -6.04
C GLU A 146 6.04 28.92 -4.65
N HIS A 147 5.29 29.34 -3.62
CA HIS A 147 5.41 28.72 -2.30
C HIS A 147 4.54 27.45 -2.27
N PHE A 148 5.08 26.34 -1.81
CA PHE A 148 4.33 25.09 -1.79
C PHE A 148 4.38 24.40 -0.43
N GLU A 149 3.30 23.70 -0.13
CA GLU A 149 3.22 22.65 0.90
C GLU A 149 2.46 21.47 0.30
N LYS A 150 3.10 20.32 0.21
CA LYS A 150 2.49 19.10 -0.34
C LYS A 150 2.49 18.00 0.73
N THR A 151 1.46 17.18 0.71
CA THR A 151 1.29 16.06 1.64
C THR A 151 1.49 14.73 0.93
N ILE A 152 2.24 13.85 1.56
CA ILE A 152 2.46 12.47 1.15
C ILE A 152 1.82 11.57 2.19
N THR A 153 0.95 10.66 1.76
CA THR A 153 0.24 9.73 2.63
C THR A 153 0.80 8.34 2.44
N VAL A 154 1.34 7.75 3.50
CA VAL A 154 1.96 6.43 3.52
C VAL A 154 1.01 5.44 4.21
N TYR A 155 0.61 4.40 3.50
CA TYR A 155 -0.19 3.29 4.02
C TYR A 155 0.72 2.11 4.33
N CYS A 156 0.67 1.62 5.57
CA CYS A 156 1.51 0.52 6.03
C CYS A 156 0.84 -0.24 7.18
N ASN A 157 1.36 -1.43 7.50
CA ASN A 157 0.84 -2.30 8.55
C ASN A 157 1.21 -1.82 9.97
N THR A 158 0.91 -0.57 10.30
CA THR A 158 1.14 0.01 11.63
C THR A 158 -0.16 0.57 12.22
N PRO A 159 -0.30 0.63 13.56
CA PRO A 159 -1.46 1.24 14.21
C PRO A 159 -1.62 2.73 13.88
N THR A 160 -0.53 3.39 13.46
CA THR A 160 -0.50 4.81 13.11
C THR A 160 -0.76 5.07 11.62
N SER A 161 -1.01 4.02 10.83
CA SER A 161 -1.37 4.15 9.41
C SER A 161 -2.77 4.76 9.24
N PRO A 162 -2.96 5.66 8.29
CA PRO A 162 -1.96 6.22 7.39
C PRO A 162 -1.07 7.28 8.04
N ILE A 163 0.20 7.28 7.67
CA ILE A 163 1.18 8.26 8.13
C ILE A 163 1.23 9.41 7.11
N ARG A 164 1.17 10.64 7.59
CA ARG A 164 1.27 11.83 6.74
C ARG A 164 2.63 12.47 6.89
N LEU A 165 3.31 12.62 5.75
CA LEU A 165 4.55 13.35 5.59
C LEU A 165 4.27 14.62 4.81
N LYS A 166 5.09 15.65 5.01
CA LYS A 166 4.97 16.93 4.33
C LYS A 166 6.30 17.36 3.77
N ILE A 167 6.25 18.00 2.63
CA ILE A 167 7.35 18.79 2.06
C ILE A 167 6.85 20.22 1.87
N ARG A 168 7.69 21.20 2.13
CA ARG A 168 7.39 22.60 1.83
C ARG A 168 8.65 23.37 1.45
N GLY A 169 8.48 24.46 0.73
CA GLY A 169 9.58 25.31 0.28
C GLY A 169 9.10 26.41 -0.63
N ASN A 170 10.06 27.14 -1.21
CA ASN A 170 9.81 28.18 -2.19
C ASN A 170 10.58 27.86 -3.47
N ALA A 171 9.82 27.59 -4.53
CA ALA A 171 10.36 27.57 -5.87
C ALA A 171 10.45 29.01 -6.36
N ILE A 172 11.64 29.52 -6.57
CA ILE A 172 11.88 30.90 -6.99
C ILE A 172 12.46 30.97 -8.40
N ASP A 173 12.38 32.10 -9.06
CA ASP A 173 13.11 32.35 -10.29
C ASP A 173 14.43 33.02 -9.93
N GLU A 174 15.53 32.27 -10.07
CA GLU A 174 16.86 32.86 -9.93
C GLU A 174 17.22 33.57 -11.23
N GLU A 175 16.65 34.77 -11.43
CA GLU A 175 17.17 35.69 -12.47
C GLU A 175 18.48 36.30 -11.98
N TYR A 176 19.58 35.97 -12.66
CA TYR A 176 20.85 36.66 -12.55
C TYR A 176 20.86 37.93 -13.44
#